data_58cbb0f923554a1a6e2cba50f4254cb8
#
_entry.id   58cbb0f923554a1a6e2cba50f4254cb8
#
_cell.length_a   1.000
_cell.length_b   1.000
_cell.length_c   1.000
_cell.angle_alpha   90.00
_cell.angle_beta   90.00
_cell.angle_gamma   90.00
#
_symmetry.space_group_name_H-M   'P 1'
#
loop_
_entity.id
_entity.type
_entity.pdbx_description
1 polymer ?
#
loop_
_entity_poly.entity_id
_entity_poly.type
_entity_poly.pdbx_seq_one_letter_code
_entity_poly.pdbx_strand_id
1 'polypeptide(L)'
;DIPRYIRFVKEGDYDAAVAVIREKVPFPNALGHVCSHACELECKRKEVSEAMSIRDIKRYAAEHDTGRYWKGKGKQLPDTGKKVCVVGGGPAGLTAA
;
A
#
# COMPACT_ATOMS: atom_id res chain seq x y z
N ASP A 1 -5.74 -5.10 -3.76
CA ASP A 1 -5.63 -6.18 -4.76
C ASP A 1 -4.28 -6.89 -4.61
N ILE A 2 -4.24 -7.88 -3.69
CA ILE A 2 -3.02 -8.60 -3.32
C ILE A 2 -2.43 -9.37 -4.52
N PRO A 3 -3.19 -10.19 -5.27
CA PRO A 3 -2.64 -10.94 -6.39
C PRO A 3 -2.03 -10.04 -7.47
N ARG A 4 -2.62 -8.86 -7.70
CA ARG A 4 -2.18 -7.94 -8.74
C ARG A 4 -0.80 -7.36 -8.42
N TYR A 5 -0.55 -6.85 -7.21
CA TYR A 5 0.77 -6.31 -6.89
C TYR A 5 1.84 -7.40 -6.71
N ILE A 6 1.47 -8.59 -6.21
CA ILE A 6 2.42 -9.72 -6.11
C ILE A 6 2.93 -10.15 -7.49
N ARG A 7 2.06 -10.11 -8.51
CA ARG A 7 2.48 -10.38 -9.88
C ARG A 7 3.57 -9.40 -10.34
N PHE A 8 3.39 -8.10 -10.11
CA PHE A 8 4.41 -7.09 -10.44
C PHE A 8 5.72 -7.29 -9.65
N VAL A 9 5.63 -7.67 -8.37
CA VAL A 9 6.83 -8.01 -7.58
C VAL A 9 7.57 -9.20 -8.20
N LYS A 10 6.84 -10.24 -8.63
CA LYS A 10 7.43 -11.40 -9.32
C LYS A 10 8.13 -11.01 -10.63
N GLU A 11 7.59 -10.03 -11.35
CA GLU A 11 8.15 -9.48 -12.59
C GLU A 11 9.30 -8.50 -12.35
N GLY A 12 9.58 -8.12 -11.09
CA GLY A 12 10.60 -7.14 -10.71
C GLY A 12 10.20 -5.68 -10.90
N ASP A 13 8.93 -5.41 -11.26
CA ASP A 13 8.40 -4.05 -11.38
C ASP A 13 7.82 -3.57 -10.05
N TYR A 14 8.71 -3.15 -9.14
CA TYR A 14 8.33 -2.69 -7.80
C TYR A 14 7.55 -1.37 -7.84
N ASP A 15 7.84 -0.48 -8.79
CA ASP A 15 7.11 0.77 -8.98
C ASP A 15 5.65 0.51 -9.34
N ALA A 16 5.38 -0.43 -10.26
CA ALA A 16 4.02 -0.83 -10.59
C ALA A 16 3.32 -1.53 -9.42
N ALA A 17 4.02 -2.39 -8.68
CA ALA A 17 3.48 -3.02 -7.48
C ALA A 17 3.04 -1.98 -6.45
N VAL A 18 3.88 -0.98 -6.17
CA VAL A 18 3.57 0.08 -5.21
C VAL A 18 2.45 0.98 -5.72
N ALA A 19 2.37 1.27 -7.00
CA ALA A 19 1.25 2.02 -7.58
C ALA A 19 -0.09 1.32 -7.29
N VAL A 20 -0.16 0.00 -7.47
CA VAL A 20 -1.35 -0.80 -7.13
C VAL A 20 -1.66 -0.75 -5.63
N ILE A 21 -0.65 -0.89 -4.78
CA ILE A 21 -0.83 -0.83 -3.33
C ILE A 21 -1.38 0.53 -2.92
N ARG A 22 -0.85 1.61 -3.48
CA ARG A 22 -1.23 2.99 -3.16
C ARG A 22 -2.65 3.38 -3.58
N GLU A 23 -3.31 2.62 -4.44
CA GLU A 23 -4.74 2.80 -4.73
C GLU A 23 -5.61 2.74 -3.46
N LYS A 24 -5.16 2.03 -2.41
CA LYS A 24 -5.88 1.81 -1.15
C LYS A 24 -5.05 2.06 0.10
N VAL A 25 -3.73 2.07 -0.02
CA VAL A 25 -2.78 2.15 1.09
C VAL A 25 -1.74 3.22 0.79
N PRO A 26 -1.96 4.48 1.19
CA PRO A 26 -1.09 5.60 0.80
C PRO A 26 0.32 5.54 1.39
N PHE A 27 0.52 4.82 2.51
CA PHE A 27 1.81 4.68 3.19
C PHE A 27 2.31 3.23 3.24
N PRO A 28 2.60 2.58 2.08
CA PRO A 28 2.90 1.15 2.04
C PRO A 28 4.16 0.77 2.83
N ASN A 29 5.18 1.62 2.86
CA ASN A 29 6.41 1.37 3.62
C ASN A 29 6.11 1.32 5.12
N ALA A 30 5.61 2.41 5.71
CA ALA A 30 5.29 2.48 7.14
C ALA A 30 4.32 1.36 7.57
N LEU A 31 3.25 1.13 6.79
CA LEU A 31 2.29 0.08 7.07
C LEU A 31 2.85 -1.33 6.84
N GLY A 32 3.90 -1.47 6.05
CA GLY A 32 4.65 -2.71 5.92
C GLY A 32 5.33 -3.15 7.21
N HIS A 33 5.70 -2.19 8.07
CA HIS A 33 6.32 -2.47 9.38
C HIS A 33 5.31 -2.73 10.50
N VAL A 34 4.18 -2.00 10.52
CA VAL A 34 3.25 -2.03 11.67
C VAL A 34 1.98 -2.87 11.42
N CYS A 35 1.77 -3.37 10.21
CA CYS A 35 0.58 -4.14 9.86
C CYS A 35 0.51 -5.47 10.61
N SER A 36 -0.65 -5.79 11.19
CA SER A 36 -0.93 -7.07 11.84
C SER A 36 -1.08 -8.26 10.89
N HIS A 37 -0.95 -8.05 9.60
CA HIS A 37 -1.00 -9.04 8.50
C HIS A 37 -2.17 -10.04 8.54
N ALA A 38 -3.35 -9.60 8.95
CA ALA A 38 -4.57 -10.44 9.00
C ALA A 38 -4.88 -11.14 7.67
N CYS A 39 -4.49 -10.55 6.53
CA CYS A 39 -4.62 -11.18 5.22
C CYS A 39 -3.82 -12.49 5.05
N GLU A 40 -2.77 -12.69 5.85
CA GLU A 40 -1.99 -13.94 5.86
C GLU A 40 -2.74 -15.04 6.64
N LEU A 41 -3.55 -14.66 7.64
CA LEU A 41 -4.38 -15.60 8.38
C LEU A 41 -5.45 -16.22 7.48
N GLU A 42 -6.00 -15.43 6.55
CA GLU A 42 -7.04 -15.83 5.59
C GLU A 42 -6.47 -16.25 4.22
N CYS A 43 -5.17 -16.48 4.14
CA CYS A 43 -4.51 -16.81 2.88
C CYS A 43 -4.92 -18.21 2.39
N LYS A 44 -5.57 -18.28 1.24
CA LYS A 44 -6.02 -19.54 0.62
C LYS A 44 -4.88 -20.51 0.29
N ARG A 45 -3.67 -20.01 0.14
CA ARG A 45 -2.49 -20.87 -0.06
C ARG A 45 -2.28 -21.85 1.09
N LYS A 46 -2.75 -21.53 2.30
CA LYS A 46 -2.70 -22.45 3.47
C LYS A 46 -3.36 -23.81 3.22
N GLU A 47 -4.28 -23.88 2.27
CA GLU A 47 -4.96 -25.14 1.92
C GLU A 47 -4.00 -26.13 1.22
N VAL A 48 -2.88 -25.65 0.68
CA VAL A 48 -1.91 -26.48 -0.07
C VAL A 48 -0.48 -26.38 0.43
N SER A 49 -0.11 -25.27 1.11
CA SER A 49 1.23 -25.01 1.65
C SER A 49 1.17 -23.92 2.73
N GLU A 50 2.30 -23.29 3.05
CA GLU A 50 2.35 -22.15 3.97
C GLU A 50 1.68 -20.90 3.38
N ALA A 51 1.16 -20.05 4.26
CA ALA A 51 0.65 -18.74 3.88
C ALA A 51 1.73 -17.92 3.17
N MET A 52 1.33 -17.10 2.22
CA MET A 52 2.24 -16.16 1.57
C MET A 52 2.57 -15.00 2.52
N SER A 53 3.84 -14.60 2.63
CA SER A 53 4.30 -13.46 3.43
C SER A 53 3.90 -12.13 2.76
N ILE A 54 2.61 -11.85 2.74
CA ILE A 54 1.99 -10.73 2.00
C ILE A 54 2.50 -9.39 2.52
N ARG A 55 2.66 -9.25 3.84
CA ARG A 55 3.19 -8.05 4.48
C ARG A 55 4.63 -7.77 4.04
N ASP A 56 5.48 -8.80 4.07
CA ASP A 56 6.89 -8.64 3.76
C ASP A 56 7.11 -8.38 2.27
N ILE A 57 6.34 -9.03 1.39
CA ILE A 57 6.34 -8.73 -0.04
C ILE A 57 5.95 -7.27 -0.31
N LYS A 58 4.93 -6.77 0.39
CA LYS A 58 4.50 -5.36 0.28
C LYS A 58 5.58 -4.41 0.77
N ARG A 59 6.23 -4.71 1.91
CA ARG A 59 7.32 -3.92 2.46
C ARG A 59 8.50 -3.89 1.51
N TYR A 60 8.93 -5.05 1.03
CA TYR A 60 10.03 -5.17 0.08
C TYR A 60 9.79 -4.34 -1.18
N ALA A 61 8.60 -4.41 -1.77
CA ALA A 61 8.25 -3.58 -2.92
C ALA A 61 8.34 -2.08 -2.60
N ALA A 62 7.85 -1.67 -1.43
CA ALA A 62 7.88 -0.27 -1.00
C ALA A 62 9.28 0.27 -0.71
N GLU A 63 10.20 -0.58 -0.26
CA GLU A 63 11.62 -0.25 -0.04
C GLU A 63 12.39 -0.06 -1.36
N HIS A 64 11.94 -0.72 -2.44
CA HIS A 64 12.56 -0.65 -3.76
C HIS A 64 11.82 0.27 -4.75
N ASP A 65 10.77 0.95 -4.30
CA ASP A 65 9.99 1.89 -5.11
C ASP A 65 10.75 3.20 -5.34
N THR A 66 10.91 3.59 -6.61
CA THR A 66 11.51 4.88 -6.98
C THR A 66 10.50 6.03 -6.96
N GLY A 67 9.21 5.72 -6.93
CA GLY A 67 8.10 6.65 -6.97
C GLY A 67 7.68 7.08 -8.38
N ARG A 68 8.19 6.43 -9.42
CA ARG A 68 7.94 6.75 -10.83
C ARG A 68 6.45 6.92 -11.17
N TYR A 69 5.59 6.13 -10.56
CA TYR A 69 4.16 6.14 -10.90
C TYR A 69 3.29 7.05 -10.01
N TRP A 70 3.80 7.57 -8.89
CA TRP A 70 2.98 8.34 -7.97
C TRP A 70 3.57 9.67 -7.51
N LYS A 71 4.89 9.83 -7.46
CA LYS A 71 5.51 11.10 -7.07
C LYS A 71 5.13 12.22 -8.04
N GLY A 72 4.66 13.33 -7.51
CA GLY A 72 4.25 14.50 -8.29
C GLY A 72 2.97 14.30 -9.13
N LYS A 73 2.27 13.18 -9.01
CA LYS A 73 1.05 12.88 -9.78
C LYS A 73 -0.25 13.10 -8.97
N GLY A 74 -0.14 13.61 -7.75
CA GLY A 74 -1.31 13.99 -6.96
C GLY A 74 -2.12 15.07 -7.68
N LYS A 75 -3.40 14.81 -7.90
CA LYS A 75 -4.33 15.81 -8.45
C LYS A 75 -5.02 16.51 -7.29
N GLN A 76 -4.67 17.76 -7.06
CA GLN A 76 -5.41 18.59 -6.13
C GLN A 76 -6.73 19.01 -6.77
N LEU A 77 -7.84 18.73 -6.10
CA LEU A 77 -9.15 19.20 -6.51
C LEU A 77 -9.30 20.70 -6.22
N PRO A 78 -10.20 21.41 -6.93
CA PRO A 78 -10.50 22.80 -6.64
C PRO A 78 -10.93 22.98 -5.20
N ASP A 79 -10.54 24.11 -4.60
CA ASP A 79 -10.96 24.46 -3.24
C ASP A 79 -12.49 24.64 -3.18
N THR A 80 -13.11 23.99 -2.22
CA THR A 80 -14.56 24.06 -1.98
C THR A 80 -14.95 25.20 -1.03
N GLY A 81 -13.99 25.93 -0.47
CA GLY A 81 -14.18 26.93 0.58
C GLY A 81 -14.57 26.36 1.95
N LYS A 82 -14.70 25.05 2.08
CA LYS A 82 -15.04 24.36 3.33
C LYS A 82 -13.77 24.09 4.16
N LYS A 83 -13.85 24.35 5.45
CA LYS A 83 -12.76 24.03 6.39
C LYS A 83 -13.09 22.72 7.09
N VAL A 84 -12.18 21.74 7.00
CA VAL A 84 -12.28 20.44 7.67
C VAL A 84 -11.09 20.29 8.61
N CYS A 85 -11.36 19.85 9.83
CA CYS A 85 -10.30 19.55 10.80
C CYS A 85 -10.16 18.04 10.92
N VAL A 86 -8.94 17.54 10.72
CA VAL A 86 -8.60 16.12 10.95
C VAL A 86 -7.83 16.03 12.25
N VAL A 87 -8.37 15.31 13.24
CA VAL A 87 -7.74 15.12 14.54
C VAL A 87 -7.03 13.76 14.56
N GLY A 88 -5.70 13.79 14.70
CA GLY A 88 -4.83 12.61 14.75
C GLY A 88 -3.88 12.51 13.57
N GLY A 89 -2.58 12.29 13.87
CA GLY A 89 -1.49 12.15 12.88
C GLY A 89 -1.14 10.70 12.54
N GLY A 90 -2.02 9.73 12.83
CA GLY A 90 -1.84 8.33 12.42
C GLY A 90 -2.16 8.09 10.95
N PRO A 91 -1.97 6.85 10.45
CA PRO A 91 -2.23 6.53 9.03
C PRO A 91 -3.61 6.92 8.53
N ALA A 92 -4.65 6.76 9.36
CA ALA A 92 -6.01 7.15 9.01
C ALA A 92 -6.17 8.66 8.86
N GLY A 93 -5.66 9.45 9.81
CA GLY A 93 -5.73 10.91 9.77
C GLY A 93 -4.93 11.49 8.60
N LEU A 94 -3.71 11.01 8.40
CA LEU A 94 -2.88 11.43 7.26
C LEU A 94 -3.46 11.02 5.89
N THR A 95 -4.27 9.96 5.86
CA THR A 95 -4.96 9.54 4.63
C THR A 95 -6.17 10.42 4.35
N ALA A 96 -6.83 10.93 5.40
CA ALA A 96 -8.00 11.78 5.28
C ALA A 96 -7.67 13.25 4.94
N ALA A 97 -6.47 13.71 5.35
CA ALA A 97 -5.97 15.06 5.09
C ALA A 97 -5.38 15.21 3.69
#